data_d54f07b181feabbf83c35ce5eb427eff
#
_entry.id   d54f07b181feabbf83c35ce5eb427eff
#
_cell.length_a   1.000
_cell.length_b   1.000
_cell.length_c   1.000
_cell.angle_alpha   90.00
_cell.angle_beta   90.00
_cell.angle_gamma   90.00
#
_symmetry.space_group_name_H-M   'P 1'
#
loop_
_entity.id
_entity.type
_entity.pdbx_description
1 polymer ?
#
loop_
_entity_poly.entity_id
_entity_poly.type
_entity_poly.pdbx_seq_one_letter_code
_entity_poly.pdbx_strand_id
1 'polypeptide(L)'
;MIGRLLEGVQRRSLALLALLLAGLLAAPWLANDYLLTILITILYFAYTGQAWNVMMGFAGQLSLGHAIYVGLGAYTTAALYVHFGIGPWVGLPAAIAIAVACGAIIGFLAFRFGVGGVYFAILTIAFAEFARIGFDHFRWVGGSSGFFLPVANYTSNDLWNLRGNPAMFYYVMLALTVAAFVLCHVLLKSRIGYYWLAIREDEAAARSLGINTFRYKMIAVVISAGMTSESPVSRNAPMIGPNSVPMPPMMGPRMISIEREI
;
A
#
# COMPACT_ATOMS: atom_id res chain seq x y z
N MET A 1 -25.62 14.42 1.16
CA MET A 1 -24.46 13.83 1.85
C MET A 1 -23.16 14.61 1.56
N ILE A 2 -22.89 14.95 0.30
CA ILE A 2 -21.72 15.74 -0.11
C ILE A 2 -21.68 17.14 0.53
N GLY A 3 -22.82 17.82 0.69
CA GLY A 3 -22.89 19.15 1.33
C GLY A 3 -22.38 19.20 2.77
N ARG A 4 -22.65 18.17 3.58
CA ARG A 4 -22.13 18.07 4.96
C ARG A 4 -20.61 17.78 5.04
N LEU A 5 -20.03 17.23 3.99
CA LEU A 5 -18.58 16.98 3.91
C LEU A 5 -17.81 18.28 3.64
N LEU A 6 -18.46 19.24 3.02
CA LEU A 6 -17.88 20.54 2.62
C LEU A 6 -18.17 21.66 3.64
N GLU A 7 -19.03 21.41 4.62
CA GLU A 7 -19.32 22.37 5.70
C GLU A 7 -18.05 22.65 6.52
N GLY A 8 -17.59 23.88 6.50
CA GLY A 8 -16.38 24.36 7.21
C GLY A 8 -15.13 24.48 6.34
N VAL A 9 -15.16 24.10 5.07
CA VAL A 9 -14.03 24.33 4.15
C VAL A 9 -14.17 25.68 3.49
N GLN A 10 -13.15 26.55 3.61
CA GLN A 10 -13.17 27.86 2.93
C GLN A 10 -13.29 27.67 1.41
N ARG A 11 -14.07 28.53 0.74
CA ARG A 11 -14.26 28.49 -0.73
C ARG A 11 -12.93 28.50 -1.50
N ARG A 12 -11.91 29.18 -0.96
CA ARG A 12 -10.55 29.20 -1.54
C ARG A 12 -9.89 27.82 -1.51
N SER A 13 -10.01 27.08 -0.41
CA SER A 13 -9.46 25.73 -0.29
C SER A 13 -10.17 24.74 -1.22
N LEU A 14 -11.48 24.89 -1.41
CA LEU A 14 -12.24 24.08 -2.37
C LEU A 14 -11.80 24.37 -3.82
N ALA A 15 -11.59 25.64 -4.15
CA ALA A 15 -11.12 26.04 -5.48
C ALA A 15 -9.70 25.47 -5.76
N LEU A 16 -8.79 25.55 -4.79
CA LEU A 16 -7.45 24.99 -4.91
C LEU A 16 -7.48 23.47 -5.07
N LEU A 17 -8.32 22.78 -4.30
CA LEU A 17 -8.48 21.31 -4.39
C LEU A 17 -9.08 20.89 -5.72
N ALA A 18 -10.07 21.64 -6.23
CA ALA A 18 -10.65 21.41 -7.55
C ALA A 18 -9.64 21.66 -8.68
N LEU A 19 -8.84 22.72 -8.58
CA LEU A 19 -7.77 23.02 -9.53
C LEU A 19 -6.69 21.94 -9.55
N LEU A 20 -6.28 21.47 -8.36
CA LEU A 20 -5.32 20.37 -8.21
C LEU A 20 -5.86 19.07 -8.82
N LEU A 21 -7.12 18.73 -8.54
CA LEU A 21 -7.76 17.54 -9.10
C LEU A 21 -7.88 17.64 -10.62
N ALA A 22 -8.25 18.82 -11.15
CA ALA A 22 -8.31 19.06 -12.60
C ALA A 22 -6.93 18.92 -13.25
N GLY A 23 -5.86 19.43 -12.62
CA GLY A 23 -4.49 19.26 -13.07
C GLY A 23 -4.05 17.78 -13.07
N LEU A 24 -4.39 17.03 -12.03
CA LEU A 24 -4.12 15.61 -11.97
C LEU A 24 -4.91 14.82 -13.03
N LEU A 25 -6.16 15.18 -13.30
CA LEU A 25 -6.94 14.53 -14.36
C LEU A 25 -6.38 14.82 -15.76
N ALA A 26 -5.82 16.00 -15.99
CA ALA A 26 -5.22 16.39 -17.26
C ALA A 26 -3.79 15.83 -17.46
N ALA A 27 -3.13 15.35 -16.39
CA ALA A 27 -1.75 14.91 -16.43
C ALA A 27 -1.43 13.85 -17.50
N PRO A 28 -2.26 12.82 -17.77
CA PRO A 28 -1.95 11.81 -18.78
C PRO A 28 -1.91 12.35 -20.22
N TRP A 29 -2.53 13.50 -20.49
CA TRP A 29 -2.50 14.12 -21.82
C TRP A 29 -1.26 14.99 -22.05
N LEU A 30 -0.64 15.44 -20.96
CA LEU A 30 0.51 16.34 -20.99
C LEU A 30 1.83 15.64 -20.66
N ALA A 31 1.77 14.48 -20.00
CA ALA A 31 2.94 13.78 -19.47
C ALA A 31 3.35 12.60 -20.37
N ASN A 32 4.67 12.40 -20.49
CA ASN A 32 5.25 11.21 -21.10
C ASN A 32 5.13 10.00 -20.15
N ASP A 33 5.28 8.76 -20.67
CA ASP A 33 5.17 7.52 -19.88
C ASP A 33 6.12 7.50 -18.67
N TYR A 34 7.29 8.10 -18.78
CA TYR A 34 8.22 8.27 -17.66
C TYR A 34 7.64 9.15 -16.54
N LEU A 35 7.08 10.31 -16.88
CA LEU A 35 6.43 11.19 -15.92
C LEU A 35 5.18 10.55 -15.31
N LEU A 36 4.40 9.80 -16.10
CA LEU A 36 3.27 9.03 -15.60
C LEU A 36 3.69 8.01 -14.56
N THR A 37 4.79 7.29 -14.77
CA THR A 37 5.33 6.33 -13.80
C THR A 37 5.71 7.00 -12.49
N ILE A 38 6.33 8.18 -12.56
CA ILE A 38 6.66 8.97 -11.36
C ILE A 38 5.37 9.40 -10.63
N LEU A 39 4.38 9.91 -11.37
CA LEU A 39 3.11 10.34 -10.78
C LEU A 39 2.35 9.16 -10.15
N ILE A 40 2.33 7.98 -10.76
CA ILE A 40 1.78 6.75 -10.18
C ILE A 40 2.46 6.44 -8.85
N THR A 41 3.79 6.54 -8.80
CA THR A 41 4.57 6.29 -7.59
C THR A 41 4.24 7.30 -6.49
N ILE A 42 4.10 8.58 -6.84
CA ILE A 42 3.69 9.63 -5.89
C ILE A 42 2.28 9.36 -5.33
N LEU A 43 1.32 9.01 -6.21
CA LEU A 43 -0.04 8.67 -5.81
C LEU A 43 -0.08 7.42 -4.91
N TYR A 44 0.77 6.44 -5.20
CA TYR A 44 0.94 5.25 -4.37
C TYR A 44 1.40 5.60 -2.94
N PHE A 45 2.44 6.43 -2.82
CA PHE A 45 2.89 6.87 -1.49
C PHE A 45 1.87 7.78 -0.80
N ALA A 46 1.13 8.59 -1.56
CA ALA A 46 0.03 9.37 -1.01
C ALA A 46 -1.09 8.47 -0.47
N TYR A 47 -1.45 7.42 -1.21
CA TYR A 47 -2.45 6.44 -0.80
C TYR A 47 -2.03 5.67 0.46
N THR A 48 -0.84 5.08 0.46
CA THR A 48 -0.30 4.36 1.63
C THR A 48 -0.09 5.26 2.83
N GLY A 49 0.30 6.50 2.60
CA GLY A 49 0.40 7.52 3.63
C GLY A 49 -0.94 7.84 4.28
N GLN A 50 -2.04 7.88 3.51
CA GLN A 50 -3.39 8.04 4.06
C GLN A 50 -3.82 6.83 4.90
N ALA A 51 -3.53 5.62 4.46
CA ALA A 51 -3.79 4.41 5.23
C ALA A 51 -3.02 4.41 6.56
N TRP A 52 -1.75 4.79 6.53
CA TRP A 52 -0.92 4.95 7.74
C TRP A 52 -1.44 6.06 8.66
N ASN A 53 -1.94 7.16 8.10
CA ASN A 53 -2.50 8.29 8.84
C ASN A 53 -3.73 7.90 9.68
N VAL A 54 -4.54 6.93 9.25
CA VAL A 54 -5.66 6.41 10.04
C VAL A 54 -5.16 5.88 11.40
N MET A 55 -4.05 5.15 11.38
CA MET A 55 -3.52 4.52 12.59
C MET A 55 -2.67 5.49 13.43
N MET A 56 -1.73 6.19 12.80
CA MET A 56 -0.84 7.13 13.51
C MET A 56 -1.50 8.49 13.73
N GLY A 57 -2.05 9.09 12.69
CA GLY A 57 -2.58 10.45 12.75
C GLY A 57 -3.85 10.57 13.56
N PHE A 58 -4.79 9.63 13.42
CA PHE A 58 -6.08 9.70 14.09
C PHE A 58 -6.09 8.96 15.42
N ALA A 59 -5.61 7.71 15.45
CA ALA A 59 -5.67 6.87 16.66
C ALA A 59 -4.41 6.94 17.54
N GLY A 60 -3.36 7.68 17.13
CA GLY A 60 -2.13 7.86 17.89
C GLY A 60 -1.28 6.60 18.05
N GLN A 61 -1.48 5.58 17.18
CA GLN A 61 -0.74 4.33 17.25
C GLN A 61 0.41 4.33 16.24
N LEU A 62 1.61 4.63 16.70
CA LEU A 62 2.81 4.67 15.86
C LEU A 62 3.18 3.26 15.37
N SER A 63 2.95 2.99 14.09
CA SER A 63 3.40 1.77 13.43
C SER A 63 4.47 2.09 12.40
N LEU A 64 5.60 1.42 12.50
CA LEU A 64 6.70 1.51 11.54
C LEU A 64 6.81 0.24 10.67
N GLY A 65 6.02 -0.78 10.98
CA GLY A 65 5.97 -2.04 10.22
C GLY A 65 4.88 -2.07 9.13
N HIS A 66 4.41 -0.94 8.63
CA HIS A 66 3.29 -0.87 7.66
C HIS A 66 3.58 -1.61 6.35
N ALA A 67 4.86 -1.76 6.00
CA ALA A 67 5.31 -2.54 4.84
C ALA A 67 4.84 -4.01 4.86
N ILE A 68 4.55 -4.58 6.05
CA ILE A 68 4.01 -5.94 6.16
C ILE A 68 2.67 -6.09 5.43
N TYR A 69 1.77 -5.11 5.56
CA TYR A 69 0.45 -5.15 4.94
C TYR A 69 0.54 -5.01 3.41
N VAL A 70 1.44 -4.14 2.93
CA VAL A 70 1.76 -4.02 1.50
C VAL A 70 2.30 -5.34 0.96
N GLY A 71 3.29 -5.92 1.66
CA GLY A 71 3.90 -7.20 1.28
C GLY A 71 2.88 -8.33 1.24
N LEU A 72 2.10 -8.51 2.31
CA LEU A 72 1.05 -9.53 2.37
C LEU A 72 0.03 -9.38 1.23
N GLY A 73 -0.42 -8.15 0.96
CA GLY A 73 -1.33 -7.87 -0.14
C GLY A 73 -0.74 -8.26 -1.49
N ALA A 74 0.50 -7.84 -1.75
CA ALA A 74 1.23 -8.11 -2.98
C ALA A 74 1.45 -9.61 -3.20
N TYR A 75 2.04 -10.29 -2.22
CA TYR A 75 2.35 -11.72 -2.33
C TYR A 75 1.09 -12.58 -2.42
N THR A 76 0.01 -12.23 -1.70
CA THR A 76 -1.26 -12.96 -1.79
C THR A 76 -1.86 -12.86 -3.18
N THR A 77 -1.96 -11.65 -3.73
CA THR A 77 -2.51 -11.48 -5.09
C THR A 77 -1.62 -12.10 -6.16
N ALA A 78 -0.30 -12.00 -6.02
CA ALA A 78 0.64 -12.64 -6.95
C ALA A 78 0.57 -14.17 -6.89
N ALA A 79 0.51 -14.75 -5.69
CA ALA A 79 0.40 -16.19 -5.51
C ALA A 79 -0.91 -16.76 -6.09
N LEU A 80 -2.04 -16.09 -5.83
CA LEU A 80 -3.34 -16.49 -6.40
C LEU A 80 -3.34 -16.41 -7.92
N TYR A 81 -2.68 -15.41 -8.49
CA TYR A 81 -2.58 -15.28 -9.93
C TYR A 81 -1.67 -16.36 -10.56
N VAL A 82 -0.47 -16.58 -9.98
CA VAL A 82 0.53 -17.51 -10.55
C VAL A 82 0.11 -18.97 -10.39
N HIS A 83 -0.42 -19.34 -9.22
CA HIS A 83 -0.74 -20.74 -8.93
C HIS A 83 -2.14 -21.17 -9.34
N PHE A 84 -3.10 -20.24 -9.31
CA PHE A 84 -4.52 -20.57 -9.55
C PHE A 84 -5.12 -19.85 -10.77
N GLY A 85 -4.38 -18.95 -11.42
CA GLY A 85 -4.90 -18.14 -12.53
C GLY A 85 -6.01 -17.16 -12.10
N ILE A 86 -6.18 -16.94 -10.80
CA ILE A 86 -7.26 -16.11 -10.25
C ILE A 86 -6.97 -14.64 -10.55
N GLY A 87 -7.89 -13.98 -11.23
CA GLY A 87 -7.78 -12.58 -11.59
C GLY A 87 -7.67 -11.64 -10.37
N PRO A 88 -7.21 -10.40 -10.60
CA PRO A 88 -6.95 -9.42 -9.54
C PRO A 88 -8.17 -9.10 -8.69
N TRP A 89 -9.35 -9.07 -9.28
CA TRP A 89 -10.58 -8.70 -8.58
C TRP A 89 -10.99 -9.68 -7.49
N VAL A 90 -10.66 -10.97 -7.63
CA VAL A 90 -10.87 -11.98 -6.59
C VAL A 90 -9.66 -12.06 -5.66
N GLY A 91 -8.46 -11.84 -6.19
CA GLY A 91 -7.23 -11.79 -5.39
C GLY A 91 -7.22 -10.65 -4.38
N LEU A 92 -7.81 -9.49 -4.72
CA LEU A 92 -7.83 -8.29 -3.89
C LEU A 92 -8.62 -8.49 -2.57
N PRO A 93 -9.86 -9.00 -2.56
CA PRO A 93 -10.54 -9.32 -1.30
C PRO A 93 -9.80 -10.32 -0.42
N ALA A 94 -9.15 -11.33 -1.03
CA ALA A 94 -8.33 -12.29 -0.28
C ALA A 94 -7.10 -11.62 0.35
N ALA A 95 -6.43 -10.73 -0.39
CA ALA A 95 -5.31 -9.94 0.10
C ALA A 95 -5.71 -9.04 1.28
N ILE A 96 -6.86 -8.35 1.16
CA ILE A 96 -7.43 -7.54 2.23
C ILE A 96 -7.69 -8.41 3.47
N ALA A 97 -8.34 -9.56 3.30
CA ALA A 97 -8.66 -10.45 4.41
C ALA A 97 -7.42 -10.92 5.15
N ILE A 98 -6.36 -11.29 4.44
CA ILE A 98 -5.08 -11.73 5.03
C ILE A 98 -4.36 -10.58 5.73
N ALA A 99 -4.30 -9.39 5.11
CA ALA A 99 -3.69 -8.22 5.74
C ALA A 99 -4.46 -7.77 6.99
N VAL A 100 -5.79 -7.77 6.95
CA VAL A 100 -6.67 -7.48 8.09
C VAL A 100 -6.46 -8.50 9.19
N ALA A 101 -6.41 -9.80 8.88
CA ALA A 101 -6.15 -10.85 9.87
C ALA A 101 -4.78 -10.67 10.53
N CYS A 102 -3.73 -10.40 9.75
CA CYS A 102 -2.40 -10.11 10.28
C CYS A 102 -2.41 -8.86 11.18
N GLY A 103 -3.01 -7.77 10.70
CA GLY A 103 -3.18 -6.55 11.50
C GLY A 103 -3.95 -6.77 12.79
N ALA A 104 -5.02 -7.58 12.73
CA ALA A 104 -5.80 -7.94 13.91
C ALA A 104 -4.97 -8.74 14.92
N ILE A 105 -4.14 -9.69 14.47
CA ILE A 105 -3.25 -10.47 15.34
C ILE A 105 -2.23 -9.56 16.01
N ILE A 106 -1.53 -8.72 15.24
CA ILE A 106 -0.51 -7.78 15.76
C ILE A 106 -1.15 -6.80 16.74
N GLY A 107 -2.28 -6.20 16.36
CA GLY A 107 -3.01 -5.25 17.21
C GLY A 107 -3.55 -5.90 18.48
N PHE A 108 -4.08 -7.13 18.37
CA PHE A 108 -4.57 -7.87 19.54
C PHE A 108 -3.43 -8.15 20.52
N LEU A 109 -2.30 -8.68 20.05
CA LEU A 109 -1.14 -8.93 20.89
C LEU A 109 -0.65 -7.65 21.58
N ALA A 110 -0.51 -6.56 20.81
CA ALA A 110 -0.05 -5.30 21.35
C ALA A 110 -1.01 -4.73 22.42
N PHE A 111 -2.27 -4.55 22.07
CA PHE A 111 -3.21 -3.83 22.91
C PHE A 111 -3.73 -4.65 24.08
N ARG A 112 -3.77 -5.99 23.94
CA ARG A 112 -4.14 -6.91 25.04
C ARG A 112 -3.11 -6.87 26.17
N PHE A 113 -1.83 -6.72 25.82
CA PHE A 113 -0.74 -6.64 26.79
C PHE A 113 -0.33 -5.20 27.13
N GLY A 114 -1.12 -4.20 26.74
CA GLY A 114 -0.88 -2.80 27.07
C GLY A 114 0.34 -2.18 26.37
N VAL A 115 0.81 -2.79 25.27
CA VAL A 115 1.93 -2.26 24.49
C VAL A 115 1.44 -1.05 23.70
N GLY A 116 2.03 0.11 23.92
CA GLY A 116 1.67 1.37 23.25
C GLY A 116 2.86 2.27 23.00
N GLY A 117 2.63 3.39 22.30
CA GLY A 117 3.67 4.38 22.00
C GLY A 117 4.83 3.77 21.19
N VAL A 118 6.06 4.06 21.63
CA VAL A 118 7.30 3.61 20.94
C VAL A 118 7.45 2.10 20.96
N TYR A 119 6.99 1.42 22.01
CA TYR A 119 7.05 -0.04 22.08
C TYR A 119 6.17 -0.73 21.03
N PHE A 120 5.04 -0.13 20.68
CA PHE A 120 4.21 -0.60 19.58
C PHE A 120 4.91 -0.45 18.23
N ALA A 121 5.65 0.65 18.03
CA ALA A 121 6.45 0.84 16.82
C ALA A 121 7.53 -0.25 16.66
N ILE A 122 8.28 -0.54 17.74
CA ILE A 122 9.30 -1.59 17.74
C ILE A 122 8.68 -2.97 17.46
N LEU A 123 7.54 -3.26 18.10
CA LEU A 123 6.81 -4.51 17.87
C LEU A 123 6.41 -4.66 16.40
N THR A 124 5.89 -3.60 15.78
CA THR A 124 5.48 -3.65 14.35
C THR A 124 6.67 -3.81 13.40
N ILE A 125 7.83 -3.23 13.70
CA ILE A 125 9.07 -3.47 12.96
C ILE A 125 9.48 -4.93 13.07
N ALA A 126 9.47 -5.50 14.28
CA ALA A 126 9.85 -6.89 14.50
C ALA A 126 8.96 -7.87 13.71
N PHE A 127 7.63 -7.63 13.68
CA PHE A 127 6.71 -8.43 12.87
C PHE A 127 6.95 -8.25 11.37
N ALA A 128 7.25 -7.04 10.91
CA ALA A 128 7.55 -6.78 9.50
C ALA A 128 8.83 -7.50 9.07
N GLU A 129 9.87 -7.47 9.90
CA GLU A 129 11.11 -8.17 9.63
C GLU A 129 10.94 -9.69 9.68
N PHE A 130 10.19 -10.20 10.65
CA PHE A 130 9.83 -11.61 10.71
C PHE A 130 9.11 -12.07 9.44
N ALA A 131 8.13 -11.30 8.97
CA ALA A 131 7.42 -11.61 7.73
C ALA A 131 8.36 -11.56 6.51
N ARG A 132 9.25 -10.56 6.42
CA ARG A 132 10.25 -10.46 5.35
C ARG A 132 11.13 -11.73 5.30
N ILE A 133 11.69 -12.12 6.43
CA ILE A 133 12.52 -13.34 6.52
C ILE A 133 11.67 -14.57 6.16
N GLY A 134 10.42 -14.63 6.60
CA GLY A 134 9.49 -15.70 6.25
C GLY A 134 9.29 -15.82 4.74
N PHE A 135 9.03 -14.69 4.05
CA PHE A 135 8.88 -14.68 2.60
C PHE A 135 10.15 -15.06 1.85
N ASP A 136 11.31 -14.63 2.31
CA ASP A 136 12.60 -14.97 1.69
C ASP A 136 12.87 -16.48 1.71
N HIS A 137 12.38 -17.20 2.72
CA HIS A 137 12.58 -18.64 2.87
C HIS A 137 11.44 -19.48 2.29
N PHE A 138 10.28 -18.89 2.03
CA PHE A 138 9.10 -19.63 1.59
C PHE A 138 9.06 -19.79 0.07
N ARG A 139 9.57 -20.91 -0.44
CA ARG A 139 9.69 -21.18 -1.88
C ARG A 139 8.38 -21.13 -2.67
N TRP A 140 7.24 -21.41 -2.03
CA TRP A 140 5.93 -21.37 -2.68
C TRP A 140 5.52 -19.96 -3.12
N VAL A 141 6.03 -18.94 -2.45
CA VAL A 141 5.83 -17.51 -2.80
C VAL A 141 7.02 -16.92 -3.58
N GLY A 142 7.89 -17.78 -4.15
CA GLY A 142 9.05 -17.35 -4.93
C GLY A 142 10.34 -17.16 -4.12
N GLY A 143 10.27 -17.21 -2.78
CA GLY A 143 11.43 -17.03 -1.90
C GLY A 143 12.18 -15.73 -2.16
N SER A 144 13.51 -15.76 -2.00
CA SER A 144 14.38 -14.59 -2.23
C SER A 144 14.39 -14.07 -3.69
N SER A 145 13.97 -14.90 -4.65
CA SER A 145 13.88 -14.50 -6.07
C SER A 145 12.61 -13.72 -6.40
N GLY A 146 11.60 -13.76 -5.52
CA GLY A 146 10.29 -13.15 -5.75
C GLY A 146 9.46 -13.87 -6.83
N PHE A 147 8.28 -13.32 -7.13
CA PHE A 147 7.45 -13.78 -8.23
C PHE A 147 7.81 -13.05 -9.52
N PHE A 148 8.13 -13.81 -10.56
CA PHE A 148 8.18 -13.30 -11.92
C PHE A 148 6.80 -13.44 -12.56
N LEU A 149 6.08 -12.32 -12.67
CA LEU A 149 4.84 -12.29 -13.42
C LEU A 149 5.16 -12.24 -14.91
N PRO A 150 4.57 -13.12 -15.73
CA PRO A 150 4.80 -13.07 -17.17
C PRO A 150 4.31 -11.73 -17.72
N VAL A 151 5.25 -10.91 -18.19
CA VAL A 151 4.97 -9.66 -18.90
C VAL A 151 4.66 -10.02 -20.33
N ALA A 152 3.38 -10.20 -20.66
CA ALA A 152 2.98 -10.28 -22.06
C ALA A 152 2.85 -8.85 -22.61
N ASN A 153 3.32 -8.63 -23.84
CA ASN A 153 3.11 -7.37 -24.55
C ASN A 153 1.62 -7.24 -24.87
N TYR A 154 0.89 -6.46 -24.07
CA TYR A 154 -0.53 -6.22 -24.28
C TYR A 154 -0.73 -5.03 -25.20
N THR A 155 -1.41 -5.27 -26.28
CA THR A 155 -1.82 -4.24 -27.26
C THR A 155 -3.16 -3.59 -26.90
N SER A 156 -3.90 -4.14 -25.93
CA SER A 156 -5.21 -3.63 -25.52
C SER A 156 -5.29 -3.47 -24.01
N ASN A 157 -6.01 -2.43 -23.56
CA ASN A 157 -6.32 -2.21 -22.14
C ASN A 157 -7.34 -3.23 -21.66
N ASP A 158 -6.96 -4.07 -20.72
CA ASP A 158 -7.84 -5.05 -20.08
C ASP A 158 -8.04 -4.69 -18.61
N LEU A 159 -9.15 -4.02 -18.31
CA LEU A 159 -9.52 -3.65 -16.94
C LEU A 159 -9.81 -4.88 -16.08
N TRP A 160 -10.25 -6.00 -16.69
CA TRP A 160 -10.57 -7.21 -15.94
C TRP A 160 -9.33 -7.87 -15.35
N ASN A 161 -8.23 -7.86 -16.07
CA ASN A 161 -6.95 -8.37 -15.60
C ASN A 161 -6.01 -7.27 -15.08
N LEU A 162 -6.44 -6.03 -15.01
CA LEU A 162 -5.63 -4.86 -14.65
C LEU A 162 -4.31 -4.82 -15.47
N ARG A 163 -4.43 -4.94 -16.79
CA ARG A 163 -3.32 -4.91 -17.73
C ARG A 163 -3.60 -3.85 -18.79
N GLY A 164 -2.61 -3.02 -19.08
CA GLY A 164 -2.81 -1.97 -20.07
C GLY A 164 -1.77 -0.85 -19.99
N ASN A 165 -2.10 0.27 -20.61
CA ASN A 165 -1.28 1.47 -20.70
C ASN A 165 -1.00 2.09 -19.32
N PRO A 166 0.17 2.76 -19.13
CA PRO A 166 0.46 3.52 -17.92
C PRO A 166 -0.63 4.50 -17.50
N ALA A 167 -1.31 5.12 -18.48
CA ALA A 167 -2.43 6.02 -18.23
C ALA A 167 -3.62 5.35 -17.50
N MET A 168 -3.92 4.08 -17.82
CA MET A 168 -4.96 3.33 -17.12
C MET A 168 -4.62 3.14 -15.64
N PHE A 169 -3.38 2.72 -15.35
CA PHE A 169 -2.89 2.57 -13.97
C PHE A 169 -2.88 3.88 -13.21
N TYR A 170 -2.51 4.97 -13.89
CA TYR A 170 -2.56 6.30 -13.31
C TYR A 170 -3.97 6.67 -12.83
N TYR A 171 -4.99 6.48 -13.67
CA TYR A 171 -6.36 6.79 -13.27
C TYR A 171 -6.88 5.88 -12.15
N VAL A 172 -6.51 4.60 -12.16
CA VAL A 172 -6.85 3.68 -11.07
C VAL A 172 -6.23 4.13 -9.75
N MET A 173 -4.93 4.49 -9.77
CA MET A 173 -4.25 5.01 -8.57
C MET A 173 -4.81 6.35 -8.11
N LEU A 174 -5.14 7.24 -9.04
CA LEU A 174 -5.76 8.51 -8.72
C LEU A 174 -7.14 8.29 -8.05
N ALA A 175 -7.96 7.40 -8.61
CA ALA A 175 -9.28 7.09 -8.04
C ALA A 175 -9.16 6.49 -6.63
N LEU A 176 -8.21 5.57 -6.40
CA LEU A 176 -7.95 4.98 -5.09
C LEU A 176 -7.43 6.02 -4.08
N THR A 177 -6.52 6.89 -4.50
CA THR A 177 -5.99 7.96 -3.64
C THR A 177 -7.08 8.94 -3.23
N VAL A 178 -7.93 9.35 -4.17
CA VAL A 178 -9.09 10.22 -3.89
C VAL A 178 -10.09 9.50 -2.98
N ALA A 179 -10.38 8.24 -3.24
CA ALA A 179 -11.28 7.42 -2.40
C ALA A 179 -10.73 7.28 -0.97
N ALA A 180 -9.41 7.04 -0.80
CA ALA A 180 -8.76 6.99 0.50
C ALA A 180 -8.85 8.32 1.24
N PHE A 181 -8.62 9.44 0.54
CA PHE A 181 -8.76 10.78 1.13
C PHE A 181 -10.18 11.06 1.61
N VAL A 182 -11.18 10.73 0.78
CA VAL A 182 -12.60 10.87 1.14
C VAL A 182 -12.94 9.98 2.33
N LEU A 183 -12.48 8.71 2.31
CA LEU A 183 -12.69 7.76 3.41
C LEU A 183 -12.09 8.27 4.72
N CYS A 184 -10.84 8.74 4.72
CA CYS A 184 -10.19 9.33 5.88
C CYS A 184 -10.98 10.54 6.42
N HIS A 185 -11.45 11.41 5.53
CA HIS A 185 -12.25 12.58 5.91
C HIS A 185 -13.60 12.18 6.54
N VAL A 186 -14.29 11.19 5.96
CA VAL A 186 -15.55 10.65 6.51
C VAL A 186 -15.32 9.99 7.86
N LEU A 187 -14.26 9.17 7.98
CA LEU A 187 -13.90 8.52 9.24
C LEU A 187 -13.60 9.54 10.34
N LEU A 188 -12.85 10.59 10.02
CA LEU A 188 -12.49 11.63 10.99
C LEU A 188 -13.73 12.39 11.51
N LYS A 189 -14.71 12.67 10.64
CA LYS A 189 -15.98 13.32 11.01
C LYS A 189 -17.01 12.36 11.64
N SER A 190 -16.73 11.06 11.70
CA SER A 190 -17.59 10.06 12.30
C SER A 190 -17.41 10.00 13.83
N ARG A 191 -18.33 9.31 14.53
CA ARG A 191 -18.19 9.02 15.96
C ARG A 191 -16.89 8.27 16.28
N ILE A 192 -16.45 7.40 15.37
CA ILE A 192 -15.21 6.64 15.52
C ILE A 192 -14.00 7.60 15.50
N GLY A 193 -14.00 8.58 14.61
CA GLY A 193 -12.94 9.59 14.52
C GLY A 193 -12.80 10.43 15.80
N TYR A 194 -13.92 10.85 16.39
CA TYR A 194 -13.90 11.56 17.68
C TYR A 194 -13.32 10.70 18.80
N TYR A 195 -13.63 9.42 18.85
CA TYR A 195 -13.05 8.50 19.85
C TYR A 195 -11.55 8.28 19.60
N TRP A 196 -11.12 8.18 18.35
CA TRP A 196 -9.69 8.09 18.03
C TRP A 196 -8.92 9.33 18.47
N LEU A 197 -9.43 10.52 18.19
CA LEU A 197 -8.81 11.77 18.65
C LEU A 197 -8.73 11.83 20.17
N ALA A 198 -9.80 11.45 20.90
CA ALA A 198 -9.77 11.40 22.35
C ALA A 198 -8.72 10.41 22.89
N ILE A 199 -8.60 9.22 22.29
CA ILE A 199 -7.60 8.20 22.66
C ILE A 199 -6.18 8.71 22.36
N ARG A 200 -5.97 9.44 21.27
CA ARG A 200 -4.68 9.99 20.89
C ARG A 200 -4.21 11.06 21.86
N GLU A 201 -5.11 11.93 22.31
CA GLU A 201 -4.76 13.02 23.24
C GLU A 201 -4.45 12.47 24.66
N ASP A 202 -5.35 11.66 25.23
CA ASP A 202 -5.14 10.97 26.51
C ASP A 202 -5.97 9.69 26.60
N GLU A 203 -5.27 8.55 26.51
CA GLU A 203 -5.93 7.25 26.60
C GLU A 203 -6.57 6.96 27.96
N ALA A 204 -5.94 7.43 29.06
CA ALA A 204 -6.44 7.21 30.40
C ALA A 204 -7.71 8.02 30.65
N ALA A 205 -7.73 9.29 30.23
CA ALA A 205 -8.92 10.14 30.29
C ALA A 205 -10.04 9.58 29.40
N ALA A 206 -9.76 9.15 28.18
CA ALA A 206 -10.75 8.54 27.29
C ALA A 206 -11.39 7.29 27.93
N ARG A 207 -10.57 6.46 28.59
CA ARG A 207 -11.04 5.26 29.30
C ARG A 207 -11.92 5.61 30.50
N SER A 208 -11.59 6.65 31.24
CA SER A 208 -12.40 7.15 32.36
C SER A 208 -13.77 7.65 31.93
N LEU A 209 -13.90 8.15 30.71
CA LEU A 209 -15.16 8.55 30.08
C LEU A 209 -15.94 7.36 29.48
N GLY A 210 -15.51 6.11 29.70
CA GLY A 210 -16.19 4.91 29.24
C GLY A 210 -15.90 4.51 27.81
N ILE A 211 -14.91 5.13 27.14
CA ILE A 211 -14.51 4.75 25.79
C ILE A 211 -13.69 3.45 25.85
N ASN A 212 -14.12 2.43 25.11
CA ASN A 212 -13.37 1.17 24.99
C ASN A 212 -12.15 1.35 24.06
N THR A 213 -11.02 1.77 24.65
CA THR A 213 -9.80 2.10 23.91
C THR A 213 -9.26 0.92 23.11
N PHE A 214 -9.32 -0.31 23.65
CA PHE A 214 -8.92 -1.52 22.96
C PHE A 214 -9.69 -1.70 21.64
N ARG A 215 -11.02 -1.61 21.68
CA ARG A 215 -11.87 -1.81 20.51
C ARG A 215 -11.58 -0.76 19.42
N TYR A 216 -11.46 0.51 19.79
CA TYR A 216 -11.23 1.58 18.80
C TYR A 216 -9.84 1.57 18.21
N LYS A 217 -8.81 1.22 18.97
CA LYS A 217 -7.46 0.97 18.46
C LYS A 217 -7.45 -0.20 17.47
N MET A 218 -8.11 -1.30 17.79
CA MET A 218 -8.26 -2.45 16.89
C MET A 218 -8.91 -2.07 15.56
N ILE A 219 -9.99 -1.26 15.60
CA ILE A 219 -10.67 -0.78 14.40
C ILE A 219 -9.71 0.06 13.54
N ALA A 220 -8.88 0.92 14.14
CA ALA A 220 -7.89 1.71 13.41
C ALA A 220 -6.87 0.83 12.68
N VAL A 221 -6.32 -0.19 13.36
CA VAL A 221 -5.37 -1.13 12.78
C VAL A 221 -5.98 -1.92 11.63
N VAL A 222 -7.20 -2.46 11.82
CA VAL A 222 -7.91 -3.25 10.80
C VAL A 222 -8.20 -2.43 9.55
N ILE A 223 -8.72 -1.21 9.71
CA ILE A 223 -8.99 -0.32 8.57
C ILE A 223 -7.70 0.06 7.87
N SER A 224 -6.66 0.43 8.61
CA SER A 224 -5.36 0.81 8.06
C SER A 224 -4.70 -0.36 7.30
N ALA A 225 -4.71 -1.58 7.87
CA ALA A 225 -4.18 -2.77 7.22
C ALA A 225 -4.95 -3.12 5.93
N GLY A 226 -6.29 -3.06 5.99
CA GLY A 226 -7.15 -3.30 4.83
C GLY A 226 -6.89 -2.31 3.69
N MET A 227 -6.83 -1.02 4.00
CA MET A 227 -6.49 0.00 2.99
C MET A 227 -5.11 -0.23 2.38
N THR A 228 -4.11 -0.55 3.20
CA THR A 228 -2.72 -0.69 2.72
C THR A 228 -2.54 -1.88 1.78
N SER A 229 -3.28 -2.96 1.97
CA SER A 229 -3.18 -4.17 1.14
C SER A 229 -3.75 -4.01 -0.28
N GLU A 230 -4.59 -3.01 -0.52
CA GLU A 230 -5.22 -2.75 -1.82
C GLU A 230 -4.30 -2.10 -2.86
N SER A 231 -3.00 -1.98 -2.60
CA SER A 231 -2.09 -1.26 -3.46
C SER A 231 -1.88 -2.01 -4.80
N PRO A 232 -2.51 -1.56 -5.92
CA PRO A 232 -2.40 -2.22 -7.22
C PRO A 232 -1.02 -2.04 -7.87
N VAL A 233 -0.19 -1.14 -7.33
CA VAL A 233 1.14 -0.80 -7.86
C VAL A 233 2.14 -1.94 -7.68
N SER A 234 1.92 -2.82 -6.71
CA SER A 234 2.76 -3.98 -6.46
C SER A 234 2.90 -4.92 -7.68
N ARG A 235 1.98 -4.84 -8.65
CA ARG A 235 2.00 -5.71 -9.86
C ARG A 235 2.78 -5.15 -11.02
N ASN A 236 2.89 -3.83 -11.13
CA ASN A 236 3.38 -3.17 -12.34
C ASN A 236 4.38 -2.06 -12.08
N ALA A 237 4.81 -1.85 -10.84
CA ALA A 237 6.03 -1.10 -10.64
C ALA A 237 7.10 -1.86 -11.43
N PRO A 238 7.70 -1.28 -12.47
CA PRO A 238 8.91 -1.86 -12.99
C PRO A 238 9.79 -2.01 -11.76
N MET A 239 10.15 -3.24 -11.41
CA MET A 239 11.20 -3.44 -10.43
C MET A 239 12.36 -2.63 -10.98
N ILE A 240 12.57 -1.43 -10.45
CA ILE A 240 13.81 -0.68 -10.60
C ILE A 240 14.79 -1.49 -9.75
N GLY A 241 15.03 -2.72 -10.21
CA GLY A 241 16.16 -3.49 -9.77
C GLY A 241 17.39 -2.93 -10.51
N PRO A 242 18.59 -3.18 -10.00
CA PRO A 242 19.84 -2.74 -10.61
C PRO A 242 20.03 -3.22 -12.06
N ASN A 243 19.12 -4.02 -12.62
CA ASN A 243 19.16 -4.56 -13.97
C ASN A 243 18.59 -3.65 -15.07
N SER A 244 18.10 -2.44 -14.74
CA SER A 244 17.74 -1.44 -15.76
C SER A 244 18.93 -0.62 -16.26
N VAL A 245 20.11 -0.84 -15.71
CA VAL A 245 21.35 -0.36 -16.32
C VAL A 245 21.65 -1.34 -17.48
N PRO A 246 21.71 -0.89 -18.75
CA PRO A 246 22.16 -1.75 -19.82
C PRO A 246 23.55 -2.27 -19.44
N MET A 247 23.67 -3.57 -19.19
CA MET A 247 24.99 -4.14 -19.02
C MET A 247 25.78 -3.80 -20.28
N PRO A 248 26.99 -3.25 -20.14
CA PRO A 248 27.88 -3.13 -21.29
C PRO A 248 27.99 -4.54 -21.90
N PRO A 249 28.02 -4.67 -23.23
CA PRO A 249 28.07 -5.96 -23.87
C PRO A 249 29.19 -6.78 -23.22
N MET A 250 28.82 -7.86 -22.55
CA MET A 250 29.77 -8.79 -21.98
C MET A 250 30.64 -9.22 -23.15
N MET A 251 31.92 -8.85 -23.15
CA MET A 251 32.88 -9.43 -24.04
C MET A 251 32.75 -10.94 -23.90
N GLY A 252 32.24 -11.56 -24.98
CA GLY A 252 32.14 -13.02 -25.02
C GLY A 252 33.51 -13.61 -24.66
N PRO A 253 33.54 -14.79 -24.04
CA PRO A 253 34.83 -15.41 -23.74
C PRO A 253 35.60 -15.53 -25.04
N ARG A 254 36.66 -14.71 -25.21
CA ARG A 254 37.66 -14.98 -26.18
C ARG A 254 38.18 -16.36 -25.85
N MET A 255 37.87 -17.32 -26.73
CA MET A 255 38.57 -18.59 -26.74
C MET A 255 40.05 -18.26 -26.82
N ILE A 256 40.76 -18.48 -25.74
CA ILE A 256 42.21 -18.62 -25.76
C ILE A 256 42.44 -20.00 -26.40
N SER A 257 42.53 -19.98 -27.72
CA SER A 257 43.18 -21.06 -28.45
C SER A 257 44.65 -20.96 -28.12
N ILE A 258 45.07 -21.57 -27.05
CA ILE A 258 46.49 -21.89 -26.88
C ILE A 258 46.74 -23.08 -27.79
N GLU A 259 47.38 -22.76 -28.93
CA GLU A 259 48.03 -23.71 -29.78
C GLU A 259 48.91 -24.65 -28.93
N ARG A 260 48.64 -25.93 -29.05
CA ARG A 260 49.61 -26.97 -28.78
C ARG A 260 50.56 -26.97 -29.97
N GLU A 261 51.71 -26.36 -29.82
CA GLU A 261 52.93 -26.75 -30.49
C GLU A 261 54.03 -26.83 -29.46
N ILE A 262 54.46 -28.01 -29.22
CA ILE A 262 55.74 -28.69 -29.11
C ILE A 262 55.59 -29.89 -28.20
#